data_43d41d7309720e7529b34f069a230473
#
_entry.id   43d41d7309720e7529b34f069a230473
#
_cell.length_a   1.000
_cell.length_b   1.000
_cell.length_c   1.000
_cell.angle_alpha   90.00
_cell.angle_beta   90.00
_cell.angle_gamma   90.00
#
_symmetry.space_group_name_H-M   'P 1'
#
loop_
_entity.id
_entity.type
_entity.pdbx_description
1 polymer ?
#
loop_
_entity_poly.entity_id
_entity_poly.type
_entity_poly.pdbx_seq_one_letter_code
_entity_poly.pdbx_strand_id
1 'polypeptide(L)'
;MKKEKNKNPKQPVSGTKVPRYAGPSTFARLPELRDVDSCDVAIVGVPFDSGTSYRPGARFGPQSIRQASRHLRTNYHPSYDVEPLKVQQVADAGDIACNPFN
;
A
#
# COMPACT_ATOMS: atom_id res chain seq x y z
N MET A 1 -16.09 22.55 9.53
CA MET A 1 -16.99 21.41 9.31
C MET A 1 -16.20 20.12 9.39
N LYS A 2 -16.65 19.20 10.22
CA LYS A 2 -15.99 17.93 10.34
C LYS A 2 -16.19 17.09 9.08
N LYS A 3 -15.09 16.67 8.47
CA LYS A 3 -15.16 15.77 7.34
C LYS A 3 -15.68 14.42 7.82
N GLU A 4 -16.71 13.92 7.16
CA GLU A 4 -17.21 12.60 7.51
C GLU A 4 -16.16 11.54 7.22
N LYS A 5 -16.01 10.60 8.15
CA LYS A 5 -15.14 9.46 7.93
C LYS A 5 -15.74 8.59 6.83
N ASN A 6 -14.88 7.97 6.05
CA ASN A 6 -15.31 6.99 5.06
C ASN A 6 -16.05 5.87 5.77
N LYS A 7 -17.36 5.75 5.52
CA LYS A 7 -18.18 4.68 6.09
C LYS A 7 -17.89 3.34 5.44
N ASN A 8 -17.50 3.38 4.16
CA ASN A 8 -17.23 2.20 3.37
C ASN A 8 -15.89 2.34 2.65
N PRO A 9 -14.77 2.14 3.37
CA PRO A 9 -13.47 2.19 2.72
C PRO A 9 -13.36 1.19 1.58
N LYS A 10 -12.72 1.59 0.49
CA LYS A 10 -12.43 0.69 -0.61
C LYS A 10 -11.45 -0.36 -0.14
N GLN A 11 -11.80 -1.61 -0.34
CA GLN A 11 -11.03 -2.75 0.12
C GLN A 11 -10.02 -3.21 -0.92
N PRO A 12 -9.00 -3.99 -0.50
CA PRO A 12 -8.13 -4.66 -1.45
C PRO A 12 -8.93 -5.55 -2.41
N VAL A 13 -8.41 -5.72 -3.61
CA VAL A 13 -9.04 -6.60 -4.58
C VAL A 13 -9.03 -8.03 -4.06
N SER A 14 -10.21 -8.66 -4.03
CA SER A 14 -10.34 -10.02 -3.50
C SER A 14 -9.64 -11.06 -4.38
N GLY A 15 -8.92 -11.98 -3.76
CA GLY A 15 -8.30 -13.09 -4.45
C GLY A 15 -9.30 -14.08 -5.05
N THR A 16 -10.59 -13.98 -4.64
CA THR A 16 -11.63 -14.79 -5.24
C THR A 16 -12.17 -14.20 -6.55
N LYS A 17 -11.99 -12.90 -6.74
CA LYS A 17 -12.38 -12.22 -7.98
C LYS A 17 -11.24 -12.16 -8.98
N VAL A 18 -10.05 -11.86 -8.50
CA VAL A 18 -8.84 -11.75 -9.32
C VAL A 18 -7.73 -12.52 -8.61
N PRO A 19 -7.10 -13.48 -9.29
CA PRO A 19 -5.98 -14.21 -8.67
C PRO A 19 -4.91 -13.25 -8.16
N ARG A 20 -4.27 -13.61 -7.04
CA ARG A 20 -3.30 -12.73 -6.38
C ARG A 20 -2.07 -12.42 -7.22
N TYR A 21 -1.70 -13.29 -8.14
CA TYR A 21 -0.58 -13.05 -9.05
C TYR A 21 -0.95 -12.10 -10.20
N ALA A 22 -2.24 -11.90 -10.44
CA ALA A 22 -2.76 -10.94 -11.41
C ALA A 22 -3.49 -9.85 -10.62
N GLY A 23 -3.73 -8.73 -11.17
CA GLY A 23 -4.41 -7.64 -10.48
C GLY A 23 -3.45 -6.53 -10.14
N PRO A 24 -3.84 -5.58 -9.29
CA PRO A 24 -3.02 -4.40 -9.04
C PRO A 24 -1.71 -4.73 -8.34
N SER A 25 -0.66 -3.99 -8.70
CA SER A 25 0.68 -4.13 -8.11
C SER A 25 0.88 -3.21 -6.91
N THR A 26 -0.20 -2.73 -6.32
CA THR A 26 -0.17 -1.90 -5.13
C THR A 26 0.08 -2.74 -3.89
N PHE A 27 0.44 -2.06 -2.79
CA PHE A 27 0.62 -2.74 -1.51
C PHE A 27 -0.69 -3.41 -1.09
N ALA A 28 -0.62 -4.69 -0.76
CA ALA A 28 -1.77 -5.50 -0.34
C ALA A 28 -2.95 -5.42 -1.32
N ARG A 29 -2.69 -5.06 -2.58
CA ARG A 29 -3.72 -4.91 -3.63
C ARG A 29 -4.76 -3.86 -3.28
N LEU A 30 -4.34 -2.86 -2.53
CA LEU A 30 -5.16 -1.72 -2.13
C LEU A 30 -5.46 -0.81 -3.33
N PRO A 31 -6.49 0.04 -3.23
CA PRO A 31 -6.71 1.05 -4.25
C PRO A 31 -5.56 2.05 -4.27
N GLU A 32 -5.35 2.67 -5.43
CA GLU A 32 -4.39 3.78 -5.56
C GLU A 32 -5.01 5.05 -4.96
N LEU A 33 -4.16 5.99 -4.56
CA LEU A 33 -4.61 7.23 -3.94
C LEU A 33 -5.62 7.98 -4.81
N ARG A 34 -5.43 7.96 -6.13
CA ARG A 34 -6.34 8.63 -7.09
C ARG A 34 -7.71 7.98 -7.17
N ASP A 35 -7.88 6.77 -6.68
CA ASP A 35 -9.12 6.01 -6.76
C ASP A 35 -10.01 6.17 -5.54
N VAL A 36 -9.58 6.96 -4.55
CA VAL A 36 -10.33 7.19 -3.32
C VAL A 36 -10.63 8.69 -3.15
N ASP A 37 -11.78 8.98 -2.56
CA ASP A 37 -12.20 10.36 -2.34
C ASP A 37 -11.44 11.02 -1.19
N SER A 38 -11.12 10.25 -0.16
CA SER A 38 -10.32 10.70 0.96
C SER A 38 -9.52 9.52 1.49
N CYS A 39 -8.41 9.81 2.14
CA CYS A 39 -7.48 8.79 2.58
C CYS A 39 -7.05 9.07 4.00
N ASP A 40 -7.18 8.07 4.88
CA ASP A 40 -6.72 8.17 6.26
C ASP A 40 -5.25 7.80 6.39
N VAL A 41 -4.81 6.81 5.61
CA VAL A 41 -3.42 6.34 5.62
C VAL A 41 -2.96 6.12 4.19
N ALA A 42 -1.87 6.77 3.81
CA ALA A 42 -1.27 6.59 2.50
C ALA A 42 0.06 5.83 2.65
N ILE A 43 0.23 4.82 1.81
CA ILE A 43 1.48 4.06 1.77
C ILE A 43 2.33 4.63 0.63
N VAL A 44 3.51 5.11 0.98
CA VAL A 44 4.42 5.77 0.03
C VAL A 44 5.75 5.05 0.03
N GLY A 45 6.25 4.71 -1.14
CA GLY A 45 7.58 4.14 -1.28
C GLY A 45 8.65 5.21 -1.52
N VAL A 46 9.84 4.98 -0.98
CA VAL A 46 10.99 5.86 -1.21
C VAL A 46 12.12 5.01 -1.78
N PRO A 47 12.15 4.82 -3.11
CA PRO A 47 13.16 3.95 -3.76
C PRO A 47 14.48 4.69 -3.92
N PHE A 48 15.19 4.90 -2.81
CA PHE A 48 16.42 5.65 -2.78
C PHE A 48 17.51 4.89 -2.04
N ASP A 49 18.68 4.76 -2.67
CA ASP A 49 19.80 4.06 -2.08
C ASP A 49 21.16 4.73 -2.39
N SER A 50 21.15 5.95 -2.88
CA SER A 50 22.40 6.65 -3.25
C SER A 50 23.30 6.95 -2.06
N GLY A 51 22.76 6.87 -0.83
CA GLY A 51 23.51 7.10 0.39
C GLY A 51 24.07 5.85 1.04
N THR A 52 23.89 4.68 0.41
CA THR A 52 24.37 3.43 1.02
C THR A 52 25.89 3.35 0.99
N SER A 53 26.48 2.88 2.09
CA SER A 53 27.93 2.79 2.23
C SER A 53 28.51 1.43 1.83
N TYR A 54 27.63 0.45 1.57
CA TYR A 54 28.09 -0.90 1.24
C TYR A 54 27.54 -1.38 -0.10
N ARG A 55 26.26 -1.71 -0.16
CA ARG A 55 25.64 -2.21 -1.39
C ARG A 55 24.39 -1.42 -1.75
N PRO A 56 24.27 -0.95 -2.99
CA PRO A 56 22.99 -0.41 -3.46
C PRO A 56 21.98 -1.54 -3.64
N GLY A 57 20.70 -1.20 -3.65
CA GLY A 57 19.64 -2.18 -3.81
C GLY A 57 18.36 -1.79 -3.10
N ALA A 58 18.43 -0.87 -2.13
CA ALA A 58 17.25 -0.41 -1.41
C ALA A 58 16.23 0.26 -2.33
N ARG A 59 16.66 0.74 -3.50
CA ARG A 59 15.75 1.33 -4.51
C ARG A 59 14.70 0.34 -4.98
N PHE A 60 14.96 -0.96 -4.85
CA PHE A 60 14.03 -2.01 -5.24
C PHE A 60 13.16 -2.49 -4.08
N GLY A 61 13.35 -1.91 -2.88
CA GLY A 61 12.63 -2.29 -1.68
C GLY A 61 11.13 -2.11 -1.79
N PRO A 62 10.64 -0.91 -2.15
CA PRO A 62 9.20 -0.71 -2.27
C PRO A 62 8.53 -1.68 -3.22
N GLN A 63 9.11 -1.92 -4.39
CA GLN A 63 8.59 -2.86 -5.37
C GLN A 63 8.55 -4.28 -4.81
N SER A 64 9.62 -4.71 -4.14
CA SER A 64 9.69 -6.05 -3.55
C SER A 64 8.66 -6.24 -2.45
N ILE A 65 8.46 -5.23 -1.61
CA ILE A 65 7.47 -5.26 -0.53
C ILE A 65 6.07 -5.35 -1.12
N ARG A 66 5.77 -4.53 -2.12
CA ARG A 66 4.47 -4.58 -2.78
C ARG A 66 4.20 -5.94 -3.40
N GLN A 67 5.21 -6.50 -4.06
CA GLN A 67 5.10 -7.80 -4.68
C GLN A 67 4.80 -8.90 -3.67
N ALA A 68 5.49 -8.91 -2.55
CA ALA A 68 5.26 -9.87 -1.48
C ALA A 68 3.88 -9.67 -0.83
N SER A 69 3.46 -8.43 -0.68
CA SER A 69 2.18 -8.09 -0.03
C SER A 69 0.95 -8.54 -0.82
N ARG A 70 1.12 -8.86 -2.10
CA ARG A 70 0.01 -9.33 -2.93
C ARG A 70 -0.58 -10.65 -2.45
N HIS A 71 0.15 -11.39 -1.63
CA HIS A 71 -0.29 -12.68 -1.11
C HIS A 71 -1.01 -12.58 0.23
N LEU A 72 -1.16 -11.38 0.78
CA LEU A 72 -1.89 -11.18 2.02
C LEU A 72 -3.36 -11.56 1.84
N ARG A 73 -3.92 -12.28 2.83
CA ARG A 73 -5.29 -12.77 2.77
C ARG A 73 -6.23 -12.07 3.72
N THR A 74 -5.76 -11.73 4.91
CA THR A 74 -6.58 -11.09 5.93
C THR A 74 -5.80 -9.97 6.60
N ASN A 75 -6.53 -8.96 7.07
CA ASN A 75 -5.96 -7.88 7.84
C ASN A 75 -6.51 -7.85 9.27
N TYR A 76 -7.15 -8.92 9.72
CA TYR A 76 -7.71 -9.00 11.06
C TYR A 76 -6.62 -9.10 12.11
N HIS A 77 -6.68 -8.20 13.10
CA HIS A 77 -5.74 -8.18 14.22
C HIS A 77 -6.40 -8.81 15.44
N PRO A 78 -5.99 -10.02 15.84
CA PRO A 78 -6.71 -10.73 16.89
C PRO A 78 -6.60 -10.07 18.28
N SER A 79 -5.48 -9.44 18.60
CA SER A 79 -5.31 -8.79 19.90
C SER A 79 -6.21 -7.58 20.10
N TYR A 80 -6.49 -6.86 19.04
CA TYR A 80 -7.34 -5.66 19.09
C TYR A 80 -8.72 -5.88 18.49
N ASP A 81 -8.98 -7.08 17.98
CA ASP A 81 -10.27 -7.45 17.39
C ASP A 81 -10.72 -6.41 16.34
N VAL A 82 -9.84 -6.11 15.40
CA VAL A 82 -10.10 -5.09 14.37
C VAL A 82 -9.51 -5.49 13.03
N GLU A 83 -10.19 -5.06 11.97
CA GLU A 83 -9.64 -5.11 10.61
C GLU A 83 -9.34 -3.68 10.19
N PRO A 84 -8.06 -3.26 10.24
CA PRO A 84 -7.71 -1.86 9.97
C PRO A 84 -8.21 -1.33 8.63
N LEU A 85 -8.22 -2.15 7.59
CA LEU A 85 -8.64 -1.72 6.25
C LEU A 85 -10.14 -1.49 6.14
N LYS A 86 -10.93 -1.96 7.11
CA LYS A 86 -12.38 -1.72 7.14
C LYS A 86 -12.74 -0.47 7.91
N VAL A 87 -11.89 -0.04 8.85
CA VAL A 87 -12.16 1.14 9.67
C VAL A 87 -11.45 2.39 9.17
N GLN A 88 -10.44 2.22 8.33
CA GLN A 88 -9.67 3.33 7.74
C GLN A 88 -9.57 3.14 6.25
N GLN A 89 -9.59 4.25 5.49
CA GLN A 89 -9.27 4.19 4.09
C GLN A 89 -7.76 4.23 3.94
N VAL A 90 -7.20 3.10 3.56
CA VAL A 90 -5.77 2.98 3.26
C VAL A 90 -5.62 2.91 1.74
N ALA A 91 -4.67 3.62 1.21
CA ALA A 91 -4.42 3.65 -0.23
C ALA A 91 -2.92 3.65 -0.50
N ASP A 92 -2.56 3.18 -1.67
CA ASP A 92 -1.16 3.19 -2.13
C ASP A 92 -0.93 4.46 -2.94
N ALA A 93 -0.04 5.31 -2.46
CA ALA A 93 0.28 6.58 -3.13
C ALA A 93 1.44 6.44 -4.12
N GLY A 94 1.94 5.23 -4.32
CA GLY A 94 3.04 5.00 -5.24
C GLY A 94 4.39 5.36 -4.64
N ASP A 95 5.34 5.64 -5.48
CA ASP A 95 6.70 5.95 -5.06
C ASP A 95 7.06 7.41 -5.32
N ILE A 96 7.90 7.94 -4.45
CA ILE A 96 8.49 9.25 -4.68
C ILE A 96 9.52 9.11 -5.81
N ALA A 97 9.48 10.03 -6.77
CA ALA A 97 10.46 10.03 -7.86
C ALA A 97 11.80 10.55 -7.34
N CYS A 98 12.65 9.63 -6.93
CA CYS A 98 13.97 9.96 -6.42
C CYS A 98 14.99 10.03 -7.55
N ASN A 99 15.77 11.09 -7.59
CA ASN A 99 16.84 11.23 -8.57
C ASN A 99 18.16 10.78 -7.93
N PRO A 100 18.75 9.67 -8.41
CA PRO A 100 19.97 9.14 -7.80
C PRO A 100 21.21 9.99 -8.11
N PHE A 101 21.10 10.95 -9.01
CA PHE A 101 22.23 11.78 -9.43
C PHE A 101 22.25 13.16 -8.77
N ASN A 102 21.32 13.44 -7.90
CA ASN A 102 21.26 14.73 -7.20
C ASN A 102 21.53 14.55 -5.72
#